data_eb35b40c81c5f2a8fd223cd880439d38
#
_entry.id   eb35b40c81c5f2a8fd223cd880439d38
#
_cell.length_a   1.000
_cell.length_b   1.000
_cell.length_c   1.000
_cell.angle_alpha   90.00
_cell.angle_beta   90.00
_cell.angle_gamma   90.00
#
_symmetry.space_group_name_H-M   'P 1'
#
loop_
_entity.id
_entity.type
_entity.pdbx_description
1 polymer ?
#
loop_
_entity_poly.entity_id
_entity_poly.type
_entity_poly.pdbx_seq_one_letter_code
_entity_poly.pdbx_strand_id
1 'polypeptide(L)'
;CLVLAPKNAWDEVRKFGGDHNYVMFNRRTLFSYGDITFYSVRAQHSDLEAVGVIISAEGKNYYITGDTLYNDEIFADINRDIDVIFVPINGVGNNMNIKDAALFAKKTGAKTAVPVHWGMFDSIDPNGFDFENKVIPEVYKEIVF
;
A
#
# COMPACT_ATOMS: atom_id res chain seq x y z
N CYS A 1 -19.54 -3.03 -9.77
CA CYS A 1 -18.14 -3.46 -9.53
C CYS A 1 -18.02 -4.27 -8.23
N LEU A 2 -16.85 -4.81 -7.96
CA LEU A 2 -16.49 -5.45 -6.70
C LEU A 2 -15.72 -4.44 -5.83
N VAL A 3 -16.13 -4.31 -4.57
CA VAL A 3 -15.51 -3.40 -3.60
C VAL A 3 -14.96 -4.21 -2.43
N LEU A 4 -13.66 -4.10 -2.19
CA LEU A 4 -12.99 -4.66 -1.02
C LEU A 4 -12.76 -3.53 -0.02
N ALA A 5 -13.32 -3.63 1.19
CA ALA A 5 -13.19 -2.59 2.20
C ALA A 5 -13.13 -3.19 3.61
N PRO A 6 -12.32 -2.62 4.54
CA PRO A 6 -12.38 -2.98 5.94
C PRO A 6 -13.74 -2.63 6.54
N LYS A 7 -14.08 -3.26 7.67
CA LYS A 7 -15.39 -3.14 8.31
C LYS A 7 -15.82 -1.69 8.53
N ASN A 8 -14.93 -0.84 9.06
CA ASN A 8 -15.28 0.55 9.36
C ASN A 8 -15.61 1.35 8.08
N ALA A 9 -14.86 1.12 6.99
CA ALA A 9 -15.12 1.76 5.71
C ALA A 9 -16.31 1.13 4.98
N TRP A 10 -16.57 -0.15 5.20
CA TRP A 10 -17.60 -0.93 4.49
C TRP A 10 -19.01 -0.36 4.69
N ASP A 11 -19.37 0.00 5.93
CA ASP A 11 -20.66 0.59 6.24
C ASP A 11 -20.86 1.96 5.58
N GLU A 12 -19.80 2.77 5.49
CA GLU A 12 -19.85 4.08 4.83
C GLU A 12 -19.93 3.94 3.31
N VAL A 13 -19.11 3.07 2.71
CA VAL A 13 -19.09 2.85 1.25
C VAL A 13 -20.46 2.38 0.74
N ARG A 14 -21.15 1.54 1.50
CA ARG A 14 -22.50 1.06 1.11
C ARG A 14 -23.55 2.16 1.08
N LYS A 15 -23.39 3.23 1.86
CA LYS A 15 -24.34 4.36 1.88
C LYS A 15 -24.35 5.15 0.57
N PHE A 16 -23.28 5.09 -0.22
CA PHE A 16 -23.25 5.75 -1.52
C PHE A 16 -24.21 5.13 -2.55
N GLY A 17 -24.77 3.97 -2.23
CA GLY A 17 -25.65 3.26 -3.13
C GLY A 17 -24.93 2.74 -4.37
N GLY A 18 -25.68 2.11 -5.25
CA GLY A 18 -25.13 1.52 -6.45
C GLY A 18 -25.18 -0.01 -6.39
N ASP A 19 -25.18 -0.60 -7.57
CA ASP A 19 -25.26 -2.06 -7.73
C ASP A 19 -23.84 -2.63 -7.70
N HIS A 20 -23.29 -2.75 -6.49
CA HIS A 20 -21.92 -3.23 -6.26
C HIS A 20 -21.93 -4.45 -5.34
N ASN A 21 -21.02 -5.37 -5.58
CA ASN A 21 -20.71 -6.46 -4.67
C ASN A 21 -19.65 -6.00 -3.66
N TYR A 22 -19.92 -6.23 -2.38
CA TYR A 22 -19.05 -5.80 -1.29
C TYR A 22 -18.47 -7.00 -0.57
N VAL A 23 -17.15 -6.99 -0.37
CA VAL A 23 -16.42 -7.99 0.42
C VAL A 23 -15.74 -7.29 1.58
N MET A 24 -15.98 -7.78 2.79
CA MET A 24 -15.28 -7.30 3.98
C MET A 24 -13.82 -7.74 3.92
N PHE A 25 -12.91 -6.76 3.89
CA PHE A 25 -11.49 -6.97 3.66
C PHE A 25 -10.67 -6.43 4.82
N ASN A 26 -10.79 -7.11 5.97
CA ASN A 26 -10.06 -6.77 7.20
C ASN A 26 -8.62 -7.30 7.13
N ARG A 27 -7.78 -6.88 8.07
CA ARG A 27 -6.41 -7.38 8.25
C ARG A 27 -6.33 -8.91 8.10
N ARG A 28 -5.33 -9.39 7.36
CA ARG A 28 -5.06 -10.82 7.06
C ARG A 28 -6.17 -11.53 6.29
N THR A 29 -6.97 -10.78 5.56
CA THR A 29 -7.95 -11.37 4.63
C THR A 29 -7.28 -11.66 3.29
N LEU A 30 -7.46 -12.88 2.80
CA LEU A 30 -7.10 -13.27 1.45
C LEU A 30 -8.38 -13.33 0.60
N PHE A 31 -8.38 -12.65 -0.52
CA PHE A 31 -9.44 -12.68 -1.51
C PHE A 31 -8.87 -12.93 -2.90
N SER A 32 -9.53 -13.78 -3.69
CA SER A 32 -9.11 -14.09 -5.06
C SER A 32 -10.19 -13.72 -6.06
N TYR A 33 -9.79 -13.16 -7.18
CA TYR A 33 -10.65 -12.87 -8.32
C TYR A 33 -9.93 -13.26 -9.61
N GLY A 34 -10.37 -14.36 -10.23
CA GLY A 34 -9.61 -14.98 -11.31
C GLY A 34 -8.21 -15.39 -10.84
N ASP A 35 -7.20 -15.03 -11.61
CA ASP A 35 -5.79 -15.33 -11.31
C ASP A 35 -5.13 -14.28 -10.41
N ILE A 36 -5.88 -13.26 -9.96
CA ILE A 36 -5.37 -12.21 -9.09
C ILE A 36 -5.75 -12.51 -7.64
N THR A 37 -4.80 -12.38 -6.73
CA THR A 37 -5.08 -12.45 -5.29
C THR A 37 -4.78 -11.14 -4.61
N PHE A 38 -5.59 -10.82 -3.60
CA PHE A 38 -5.47 -9.65 -2.74
C PHE A 38 -5.30 -10.12 -1.31
N TYR A 39 -4.26 -9.68 -0.64
CA TYR A 39 -4.02 -9.98 0.76
C TYR A 39 -3.84 -8.71 1.56
N SER A 40 -4.65 -8.52 2.60
CA SER A 40 -4.61 -7.33 3.43
C SER A 40 -3.55 -7.43 4.53
N VAL A 41 -2.74 -6.40 4.63
CA VAL A 41 -1.69 -6.21 5.62
C VAL A 41 -2.09 -5.06 6.53
N ARG A 42 -1.77 -5.11 7.80
CA ARG A 42 -1.98 -3.99 8.73
C ARG A 42 -1.32 -2.71 8.20
N ALA A 43 -2.01 -1.58 8.33
CA ALA A 43 -1.41 -0.26 8.25
C ALA A 43 -1.54 0.44 9.63
N GLN A 44 -0.56 1.27 9.97
CA GLN A 44 -0.57 2.06 11.20
C GLN A 44 -1.01 3.49 10.85
N HIS A 45 -2.30 3.73 10.94
CA HIS A 45 -2.92 5.01 10.61
C HIS A 45 -3.92 5.45 11.67
N SER A 46 -4.58 6.59 11.49
CA SER A 46 -5.62 7.10 12.39
C SER A 46 -6.85 6.19 12.46
N ASP A 47 -7.17 5.49 11.38
CA ASP A 47 -8.17 4.42 11.40
C ASP A 47 -7.51 3.12 11.91
N LEU A 48 -8.11 2.54 12.97
CA LEU A 48 -7.59 1.30 13.59
C LEU A 48 -7.72 0.08 12.67
N GLU A 49 -8.58 0.13 11.67
CA GLU A 49 -8.78 -0.94 10.69
C GLU A 49 -8.10 -0.63 9.34
N ALA A 50 -7.24 0.40 9.29
CA ALA A 50 -6.48 0.71 8.09
C ALA A 50 -5.64 -0.48 7.62
N VAL A 51 -5.66 -0.72 6.32
CA VAL A 51 -4.93 -1.82 5.68
C VAL A 51 -4.18 -1.35 4.44
N GLY A 52 -3.00 -1.88 4.24
CA GLY A 52 -2.37 -1.98 2.95
C GLY A 52 -2.79 -3.28 2.24
N VAL A 53 -2.43 -3.43 0.99
CA VAL A 53 -2.77 -4.61 0.20
C VAL A 53 -1.57 -5.15 -0.56
N ILE A 54 -1.38 -6.46 -0.51
CA ILE A 54 -0.46 -7.17 -1.41
C ILE A 54 -1.32 -7.79 -2.52
N ILE A 55 -1.04 -7.40 -3.76
CA ILE A 55 -1.68 -7.92 -4.97
C ILE A 55 -0.70 -8.88 -5.62
N SER A 56 -1.11 -10.14 -5.76
CA SER A 56 -0.34 -11.12 -6.55
C SER A 56 -0.99 -11.29 -7.91
N ALA A 57 -0.25 -10.95 -8.95
CA ALA A 57 -0.68 -11.03 -10.34
C ALA A 57 0.54 -11.27 -11.23
N GLU A 58 0.38 -12.03 -12.31
CA GLU A 58 1.43 -12.26 -13.33
C GLU A 58 2.78 -12.75 -12.76
N GLY A 59 2.72 -13.53 -11.68
CA GLY A 59 3.90 -14.07 -11.03
C GLY A 59 4.68 -13.09 -10.15
N LYS A 60 4.14 -11.89 -9.90
CA LYS A 60 4.73 -10.86 -9.05
C LYS A 60 3.82 -10.49 -7.89
N ASN A 61 4.42 -9.98 -6.81
CA ASN A 61 3.74 -9.46 -5.64
C ASN A 61 3.97 -7.95 -5.51
N TYR A 62 2.89 -7.19 -5.60
CA TYR A 62 2.86 -5.74 -5.49
C TYR A 62 2.29 -5.37 -4.13
N TYR A 63 3.08 -4.72 -3.27
CA TYR A 63 2.61 -4.25 -1.97
C TYR A 63 2.31 -2.75 -2.02
N ILE A 64 1.04 -2.41 -1.92
CA ILE A 64 0.56 -1.02 -1.78
C ILE A 64 0.27 -0.82 -0.30
N THR A 65 1.14 -0.07 0.40
CA THR A 65 1.04 0.07 1.86
C THR A 65 -0.20 0.84 2.29
N GLY A 66 -0.75 1.70 1.42
CA GLY A 66 -1.65 2.76 1.81
C GLY A 66 -0.95 3.78 2.69
N ASP A 67 -1.71 4.64 3.32
CA ASP A 67 -1.23 5.60 4.31
C ASP A 67 -0.86 4.86 5.60
N THR A 68 0.39 4.98 6.02
CA THR A 68 0.88 4.28 7.21
C THR A 68 2.13 4.93 7.81
N LEU A 69 2.22 4.89 9.15
CA LEU A 69 3.48 5.08 9.87
C LEU A 69 4.31 3.81 9.82
N TYR A 70 5.62 3.96 10.04
CA TYR A 70 6.49 2.83 10.29
C TYR A 70 6.09 2.11 11.59
N ASN A 71 5.90 0.79 11.49
CA ASN A 71 5.64 -0.07 12.64
C ASN A 71 6.15 -1.48 12.36
N ASP A 72 7.00 -2.00 13.26
CA ASP A 72 7.58 -3.34 13.11
C ASP A 72 6.53 -4.47 13.12
N GLU A 73 5.37 -4.26 13.74
CA GLU A 73 4.30 -5.26 13.75
C GLU A 73 3.69 -5.52 12.36
N ILE A 74 3.90 -4.62 11.39
CA ILE A 74 3.41 -4.77 10.01
C ILE A 74 4.12 -5.95 9.34
N PHE A 75 5.42 -6.15 9.62
CA PHE A 75 6.19 -7.22 9.01
C PHE A 75 5.67 -8.62 9.35
N ALA A 76 4.98 -8.78 10.49
CA ALA A 76 4.35 -10.05 10.88
C ALA A 76 3.16 -10.46 9.97
N ASP A 77 2.64 -9.53 9.18
CA ASP A 77 1.57 -9.80 8.22
C ASP A 77 2.12 -10.08 6.80
N ILE A 78 3.37 -9.69 6.52
CA ILE A 78 4.00 -9.91 5.22
C ILE A 78 4.51 -11.35 5.17
N ASN A 79 3.78 -12.21 4.46
CA ASN A 79 4.01 -13.66 4.41
C ASN A 79 4.53 -14.16 3.05
N ARG A 80 5.04 -13.25 2.23
CA ARG A 80 5.56 -13.54 0.88
C ARG A 80 6.62 -12.53 0.47
N ASP A 81 7.44 -12.90 -0.51
CA ASP A 81 8.41 -12.00 -1.12
C ASP A 81 7.68 -10.85 -1.84
N ILE A 82 8.23 -9.65 -1.76
CA ILE A 82 7.68 -8.45 -2.39
C ILE A 82 8.55 -8.09 -3.60
N ASP A 83 7.95 -8.07 -4.79
CA ASP A 83 8.65 -7.62 -5.99
C ASP A 83 8.65 -6.10 -6.10
N VAL A 84 7.50 -5.47 -5.85
CA VAL A 84 7.35 -4.01 -5.92
C VAL A 84 6.60 -3.52 -4.69
N ILE A 85 7.12 -2.47 -4.03
CA ILE A 85 6.43 -1.79 -2.94
C ILE A 85 6.11 -0.34 -3.31
N PHE A 86 4.87 0.09 -3.06
CA PHE A 86 4.43 1.49 -3.12
C PHE A 86 4.31 2.02 -1.70
N VAL A 87 5.07 3.06 -1.36
CA VAL A 87 5.22 3.53 0.02
C VAL A 87 5.11 5.06 0.11
N PRO A 88 4.30 5.62 1.05
CA PRO A 88 4.19 7.06 1.25
C PRO A 88 5.48 7.64 1.81
N ILE A 89 5.85 8.86 1.40
CA ILE A 89 7.09 9.52 1.84
C ILE A 89 6.88 10.93 2.41
N ASN A 90 5.64 11.41 2.48
CA ASN A 90 5.34 12.81 2.83
C ASN A 90 5.55 13.17 4.32
N GLY A 91 5.57 12.21 5.24
CA GLY A 91 5.81 12.43 6.67
C GLY A 91 4.71 13.18 7.42
N VAL A 92 3.54 13.37 6.82
CA VAL A 92 2.39 14.07 7.43
C VAL A 92 1.13 13.19 7.38
N GLY A 93 0.13 13.50 8.22
CA GLY A 93 -1.13 12.77 8.22
C GLY A 93 -1.01 11.30 8.66
N ASN A 94 -0.10 10.99 9.57
CA ASN A 94 0.22 9.62 10.00
C ASN A 94 0.85 8.76 8.88
N ASN A 95 1.68 9.37 8.05
CA ASN A 95 2.48 8.71 7.03
C ASN A 95 3.97 8.69 7.37
N MET A 96 4.68 7.72 6.84
CA MET A 96 6.13 7.65 6.94
C MET A 96 6.77 8.86 6.27
N ASN A 97 7.81 9.42 6.92
CA ASN A 97 8.73 10.33 6.24
C ASN A 97 9.65 9.55 5.29
N ILE A 98 10.40 10.26 4.45
CA ILE A 98 11.22 9.66 3.41
C ILE A 98 12.28 8.67 3.95
N LYS A 99 12.81 8.88 5.17
CA LYS A 99 13.80 8.00 5.80
C LYS A 99 13.14 6.72 6.33
N ASP A 100 12.01 6.87 7.03
CA ASP A 100 11.25 5.74 7.56
C ASP A 100 10.71 4.87 6.42
N ALA A 101 10.24 5.48 5.34
CA ALA A 101 9.77 4.79 4.15
C ALA A 101 10.88 3.97 3.47
N ALA A 102 12.08 4.54 3.35
CA ALA A 102 13.23 3.82 2.80
C ALA A 102 13.64 2.63 3.69
N LEU A 103 13.66 2.83 5.02
CA LEU A 103 13.93 1.75 5.96
C LEU A 103 12.87 0.65 5.90
N PHE A 104 11.59 1.05 5.83
CA PHE A 104 10.47 0.12 5.71
C PHE A 104 10.58 -0.72 4.45
N ALA A 105 10.78 -0.09 3.29
CA ALA A 105 10.95 -0.80 2.02
C ALA A 105 12.13 -1.79 2.05
N LYS A 106 13.28 -1.39 2.61
CA LYS A 106 14.44 -2.27 2.79
C LYS A 106 14.11 -3.49 3.68
N LYS A 107 13.39 -3.27 4.78
CA LYS A 107 13.02 -4.36 5.71
C LYS A 107 11.98 -5.32 5.12
N THR A 108 11.12 -4.89 4.20
CA THR A 108 10.20 -5.81 3.50
C THR A 108 10.93 -6.76 2.55
N GLY A 109 12.19 -6.47 2.20
CA GLY A 109 12.94 -7.20 1.19
C GLY A 109 12.45 -6.93 -0.24
N ALA A 110 11.72 -5.83 -0.46
CA ALA A 110 11.20 -5.49 -1.79
C ALA A 110 12.34 -5.33 -2.80
N LYS A 111 12.12 -5.84 -4.02
CA LYS A 111 13.12 -5.74 -5.10
C LYS A 111 13.12 -4.35 -5.73
N THR A 112 11.95 -3.72 -5.83
CA THR A 112 11.76 -2.36 -6.37
C THR A 112 10.88 -1.56 -5.42
N ALA A 113 11.16 -0.28 -5.24
CA ALA A 113 10.32 0.60 -4.43
C ALA A 113 9.89 1.85 -5.21
N VAL A 114 8.62 2.19 -5.05
CA VAL A 114 7.98 3.35 -5.68
C VAL A 114 7.53 4.30 -4.57
N PRO A 115 8.22 5.44 -4.38
CA PRO A 115 7.77 6.45 -3.44
C PRO A 115 6.50 7.12 -3.98
N VAL A 116 5.49 7.22 -3.13
CA VAL A 116 4.19 7.84 -3.45
C VAL A 116 3.78 8.86 -2.40
N HIS A 117 2.66 9.51 -2.59
CA HIS A 117 2.08 10.48 -1.64
C HIS A 117 3.03 11.64 -1.33
N TRP A 118 3.50 12.34 -2.37
CA TRP A 118 4.36 13.52 -2.28
C TRP A 118 3.95 14.55 -3.35
N GLY A 119 4.38 15.82 -3.15
CA GLY A 119 4.22 16.89 -4.15
C GLY A 119 2.85 17.58 -4.18
N MET A 120 1.90 17.21 -3.31
CA MET A 120 0.59 17.88 -3.27
C MET A 120 0.57 19.06 -2.29
N PHE A 121 1.08 18.86 -1.07
CA PHE A 121 1.10 19.85 0.01
C PHE A 121 2.48 19.99 0.67
N ASP A 122 3.49 19.45 0.06
CA ASP A 122 4.85 19.38 0.56
C ASP A 122 5.87 19.74 -0.53
N SER A 123 7.11 19.96 -0.13
CA SER A 123 8.25 20.23 -1.00
C SER A 123 9.26 19.09 -1.02
N ILE A 124 8.79 17.85 -0.77
CA ILE A 124 9.67 16.69 -0.70
C ILE A 124 10.20 16.34 -2.08
N ASP A 125 11.52 16.25 -2.19
CA ASP A 125 12.17 15.73 -3.38
C ASP A 125 12.24 14.20 -3.30
N PRO A 126 11.51 13.46 -4.13
CA PRO A 126 11.52 11.99 -4.10
C PRO A 126 12.90 11.41 -4.51
N ASN A 127 13.77 12.18 -5.13
CA ASN A 127 15.14 11.75 -5.41
C ASN A 127 15.93 11.43 -4.14
N GLY A 128 15.58 12.06 -3.01
CA GLY A 128 16.15 11.79 -1.69
C GLY A 128 15.72 10.45 -1.07
N PHE A 129 14.80 9.70 -1.70
CA PHE A 129 14.39 8.38 -1.22
C PHE A 129 15.55 7.38 -1.39
N ASP A 130 16.11 6.90 -0.28
CA ASP A 130 17.30 6.04 -0.25
C ASP A 130 16.93 4.57 -0.46
N PHE A 131 16.70 4.19 -1.71
CA PHE A 131 16.48 2.81 -2.12
C PHE A 131 17.18 2.56 -3.46
N GLU A 132 17.90 1.44 -3.58
CA GLU A 132 18.77 1.15 -4.73
C GLU A 132 17.97 1.09 -6.04
N ASN A 133 16.93 0.24 -6.07
CA ASN A 133 16.06 0.07 -7.22
C ASN A 133 14.77 0.86 -7.02
N LYS A 134 14.87 2.20 -6.92
CA LYS A 134 13.69 3.05 -6.86
C LYS A 134 13.19 3.45 -8.24
N VAL A 135 11.88 3.55 -8.37
CA VAL A 135 11.20 4.11 -9.54
C VAL A 135 10.36 5.29 -9.09
N ILE A 136 10.71 6.49 -9.51
CA ILE A 136 9.94 7.70 -9.21
C ILE A 136 8.85 7.84 -10.27
N PRO A 137 7.55 7.77 -9.89
CA PRO A 137 6.47 7.84 -10.85
C PRO A 137 6.35 9.25 -11.45
N GLU A 138 6.11 9.31 -12.74
CA GLU A 138 5.73 10.53 -13.43
C GLU A 138 4.24 10.48 -13.78
N VAL A 139 3.55 11.61 -13.62
CA VAL A 139 2.12 11.71 -13.90
C VAL A 139 1.84 11.38 -15.37
N TYR A 140 0.86 10.52 -15.62
CA TYR A 140 0.47 10.02 -16.96
C TYR A 140 1.55 9.22 -17.71
N LYS A 141 2.59 8.76 -17.04
CA LYS A 141 3.55 7.82 -17.66
C LYS A 141 3.34 6.40 -17.13
N GLU A 142 3.37 5.46 -18.03
CA GLU A 142 3.35 4.03 -17.69
C GLU A 142 4.66 3.63 -17.01
N ILE A 143 4.55 2.78 -16.01
CA ILE A 143 5.69 2.14 -15.34
C ILE A 143 5.63 0.65 -15.67
N VAL A 144 6.70 0.12 -16.23
CA VAL A 144 6.87 -1.31 -16.48
C VAL A 144 7.84 -1.88 -15.45
N PHE A 145 7.42 -2.94 -14.73
CA PHE A 145 8.22 -3.61 -13.70
C PHE A 145 8.72 -4.98 -14.14
#